data_076d14f1119d5a0f3c78b56ace825039
#
_entry.id   076d14f1119d5a0f3c78b56ace825039
#
_cell.length_a   1.000
_cell.length_b   1.000
_cell.length_c   1.000
_cell.angle_alpha   90.00
_cell.angle_beta   90.00
_cell.angle_gamma   90.00
#
_symmetry.space_group_name_H-M   'P 1'
#
loop_
_entity.id
_entity.type
_entity.pdbx_description
1 polymer ?
#
loop_
_entity_poly.entity_id
_entity_poly.type
_entity_poly.pdbx_seq_one_letter_code
_entity_poly.pdbx_strand_id
1 'polypeptide(L)'
;NFKVSSTSIDPYKAKLIRVVSGDPNPEGPGLIEEDIKSSFSGTYPSRRQIVNLGSYVKVPSNKSLDPSKGFTIGATIWPTNIDINDQCIISQFNSAHDAGMALFVGPEGVSVVVADGQNITRLSIDRCLAERRWYHIWAIFDRESKKLSIYQTAVIDSFDLDSPLKK
;
A
#
# COMPACT_ATOMS: atom_id res chain seq x y z
N ASN A 1 -3.79 -22.61 -1.71
CA ASN A 1 -3.45 -22.18 -3.05
C ASN A 1 -2.06 -21.55 -3.03
N PHE A 2 -1.12 -22.07 -3.82
CA PHE A 2 0.24 -21.55 -3.94
C PHE A 2 0.31 -20.68 -5.19
N LYS A 3 0.87 -19.48 -5.04
CA LYS A 3 1.16 -18.60 -6.18
C LYS A 3 2.67 -18.55 -6.38
N VAL A 4 3.11 -18.98 -7.55
CA VAL A 4 4.53 -19.05 -7.91
C VAL A 4 4.80 -18.04 -9.02
N SER A 5 5.78 -17.19 -8.84
CA SER A 5 6.26 -16.27 -9.87
C SER A 5 7.67 -16.68 -10.28
N SER A 6 7.90 -16.82 -11.55
CA SER A 6 9.21 -17.16 -12.11
C SER A 6 9.48 -16.34 -13.35
N THR A 7 10.73 -15.90 -13.52
CA THR A 7 11.24 -15.24 -14.72
C THR A 7 11.92 -16.22 -15.67
N SER A 8 12.03 -17.51 -15.27
CA SER A 8 12.59 -18.58 -16.13
C SER A 8 11.69 -18.84 -17.34
N ILE A 9 12.29 -19.20 -18.46
CA ILE A 9 11.57 -19.69 -19.65
C ILE A 9 11.14 -21.14 -19.44
N ASP A 10 11.92 -21.91 -18.66
CA ASP A 10 11.64 -23.33 -18.42
C ASP A 10 10.52 -23.52 -17.38
N PRO A 11 9.69 -24.56 -17.55
CA PRO A 11 8.71 -24.94 -16.56
C PRO A 11 9.37 -25.31 -15.22
N TYR A 12 8.67 -25.01 -14.11
CA TYR A 12 9.10 -25.43 -12.79
C TYR A 12 8.37 -26.70 -12.32
N LYS A 13 9.04 -27.49 -11.48
CA LYS A 13 8.46 -28.66 -10.83
C LYS A 13 8.07 -28.33 -9.39
N ALA A 14 6.87 -28.72 -9.01
CA ALA A 14 6.41 -28.66 -7.62
C ALA A 14 6.26 -30.08 -7.07
N LYS A 15 6.72 -30.30 -5.84
CA LYS A 15 6.55 -31.54 -5.10
C LYS A 15 6.33 -31.26 -3.61
N LEU A 16 5.64 -32.17 -2.95
CA LEU A 16 5.55 -32.18 -1.49
C LEU A 16 6.62 -33.12 -0.96
N ILE A 17 7.42 -32.61 -0.05
CA ILE A 17 8.43 -33.41 0.64
C ILE A 17 8.16 -33.38 2.15
N ARG A 18 8.49 -34.46 2.82
CA ARG A 18 8.63 -34.53 4.27
C ARG A 18 10.12 -34.41 4.59
N VAL A 19 10.50 -33.43 5.37
CA VAL A 19 11.85 -33.35 5.93
C VAL A 19 11.89 -34.26 7.17
N VAL A 20 12.60 -35.38 7.07
CA VAL A 20 12.78 -36.33 8.17
C VAL A 20 13.92 -35.87 9.09
N SER A 21 14.97 -35.34 8.51
CA SER A 21 16.07 -34.74 9.23
C SER A 21 16.54 -33.48 8.49
N GLY A 22 16.88 -32.43 9.23
CA GLY A 22 17.50 -31.20 8.72
C GLY A 22 18.72 -30.84 9.56
N ASP A 23 19.48 -31.85 10.00
CA ASP A 23 20.63 -31.66 10.88
C ASP A 23 21.81 -31.00 10.13
N PRO A 24 22.25 -29.80 10.50
CA PRO A 24 23.39 -29.14 9.89
C PRO A 24 24.75 -29.68 10.37
N ASN A 25 24.77 -30.60 11.34
CA ASN A 25 26.00 -31.16 11.88
C ASN A 25 26.69 -32.03 10.80
N PRO A 26 27.95 -31.75 10.45
CA PRO A 26 28.70 -32.55 9.45
C PRO A 26 28.81 -34.04 9.79
N GLU A 27 28.78 -34.41 11.09
CA GLU A 27 28.80 -35.78 11.56
C GLU A 27 27.44 -36.39 11.79
N GLY A 28 26.36 -35.60 11.57
CA GLY A 28 24.98 -36.01 11.73
C GLY A 28 24.39 -36.63 10.47
N PRO A 29 23.09 -37.00 10.52
CA PRO A 29 22.40 -37.64 9.39
C PRO A 29 22.18 -36.70 8.19
N GLY A 30 22.42 -35.40 8.35
CA GLY A 30 22.24 -34.41 7.28
C GLY A 30 20.77 -34.14 6.92
N LEU A 31 20.55 -33.70 5.68
CA LEU A 31 19.20 -33.48 5.14
C LEU A 31 18.65 -34.80 4.58
N ILE A 32 17.59 -35.32 5.20
CA ILE A 32 16.88 -36.50 4.74
C ILE A 32 15.47 -36.08 4.36
N GLU A 33 15.09 -36.29 3.10
CA GLU A 33 13.80 -35.94 2.54
C GLU A 33 13.08 -37.15 2.00
N GLU A 34 11.76 -37.20 2.17
CA GLU A 34 10.87 -38.21 1.59
C GLU A 34 9.83 -37.53 0.70
N ASP A 35 9.65 -38.03 -0.52
CA ASP A 35 8.63 -37.51 -1.43
C ASP A 35 7.24 -38.00 -0.99
N ILE A 36 6.30 -37.07 -0.80
CA ILE A 36 4.90 -37.34 -0.48
C ILE A 36 4.04 -37.14 -1.72
N LYS A 37 3.22 -38.14 -2.03
CA LYS A 37 2.24 -37.96 -3.11
C LYS A 37 1.24 -36.88 -2.77
N SER A 38 1.07 -35.91 -3.69
CA SER A 38 0.08 -34.86 -3.54
C SER A 38 -0.58 -34.56 -4.88
N SER A 39 -1.81 -34.03 -4.84
CA SER A 39 -2.58 -33.66 -6.04
C SER A 39 -1.98 -32.46 -6.81
N PHE A 40 -1.10 -31.71 -6.17
CA PHE A 40 -0.42 -30.57 -6.80
C PHE A 40 1.02 -30.87 -7.24
N SER A 41 1.53 -32.07 -6.98
CA SER A 41 2.85 -32.46 -7.50
C SER A 41 2.81 -32.56 -9.02
N GLY A 42 3.71 -31.87 -9.70
CA GLY A 42 3.73 -31.85 -11.16
C GLY A 42 4.61 -30.76 -11.73
N THR A 43 4.53 -30.61 -13.06
CA THR A 43 5.27 -29.59 -13.81
C THR A 43 4.30 -28.51 -14.23
N TYR A 44 4.69 -27.24 -14.00
CA TYR A 44 3.88 -26.06 -14.24
C TYR A 44 4.62 -25.07 -15.11
N PRO A 45 3.94 -24.33 -16.00
CA PRO A 45 4.57 -23.30 -16.81
C PRO A 45 5.05 -22.15 -15.92
N SER A 46 6.28 -21.71 -16.18
CA SER A 46 6.80 -20.49 -15.56
C SER A 46 6.09 -19.26 -16.13
N ARG A 47 5.72 -18.34 -15.24
CA ARG A 47 5.17 -17.04 -15.61
C ARG A 47 5.49 -16.01 -14.54
N ARG A 48 5.75 -14.80 -14.96
CA ARG A 48 5.85 -13.68 -14.04
C ARG A 48 4.46 -13.33 -13.51
N GLN A 49 4.29 -13.38 -12.22
CA GLN A 49 3.09 -12.93 -11.53
C GLN A 49 3.45 -11.71 -10.68
N ILE A 50 2.77 -10.61 -10.91
CA ILE A 50 2.93 -9.43 -10.07
C ILE A 50 2.12 -9.70 -8.79
N VAL A 51 2.82 -9.72 -7.66
CA VAL A 51 2.19 -9.77 -6.35
C VAL A 51 2.02 -8.33 -5.89
N ASN A 52 0.78 -7.86 -5.83
CA ASN A 52 0.48 -6.59 -5.20
C ASN A 52 0.64 -6.77 -3.69
N LEU A 53 1.62 -6.08 -3.12
CA LEU A 53 1.87 -6.08 -1.69
C LEU A 53 0.83 -5.19 -0.98
N GLY A 54 0.32 -5.68 0.15
CA GLY A 54 -0.65 -4.98 0.96
C GLY A 54 -2.11 -5.29 0.59
N SER A 55 -3.00 -4.76 1.41
CA SER A 55 -4.45 -4.85 1.19
C SER A 55 -4.96 -3.51 0.65
N TYR A 56 -5.79 -3.55 -0.38
CA TYR A 56 -6.41 -2.36 -0.95
C TYR A 56 -7.82 -2.67 -1.45
N VAL A 57 -8.62 -1.62 -1.56
CA VAL A 57 -9.94 -1.67 -2.17
C VAL A 57 -9.86 -1.01 -3.55
N LYS A 58 -10.32 -1.72 -4.57
CA LYS A 58 -10.44 -1.18 -5.93
C LYS A 58 -11.90 -0.83 -6.20
N VAL A 59 -12.15 0.46 -6.40
CA VAL A 59 -13.46 0.96 -6.81
C VAL A 59 -13.49 1.06 -8.33
N PRO A 60 -14.47 0.45 -9.02
CA PRO A 60 -14.61 0.60 -10.46
C PRO A 60 -14.80 2.07 -10.86
N SER A 61 -14.26 2.44 -12.02
CA SER A 61 -14.42 3.80 -12.55
C SER A 61 -15.90 4.15 -12.70
N ASN A 62 -16.28 5.33 -12.23
CA ASN A 62 -17.64 5.85 -12.31
C ASN A 62 -17.58 7.36 -12.61
N LYS A 63 -18.51 7.84 -13.45
CA LYS A 63 -18.61 9.27 -13.79
C LYS A 63 -18.89 10.17 -12.58
N SER A 64 -19.49 9.62 -11.51
CA SER A 64 -19.73 10.36 -10.26
C SER A 64 -18.46 10.64 -9.48
N LEU A 65 -17.35 9.94 -9.78
CA LEU A 65 -16.06 10.09 -9.15
C LEU A 65 -15.08 10.90 -10.00
N ASP A 66 -15.58 11.73 -10.91
CA ASP A 66 -14.75 12.59 -11.76
C ASP A 66 -14.13 13.76 -10.95
N PRO A 67 -12.82 13.75 -10.70
CA PRO A 67 -12.16 14.76 -9.86
C PRO A 67 -12.03 16.11 -10.58
N SER A 68 -12.28 16.17 -11.89
CA SER A 68 -12.15 17.38 -12.70
C SER A 68 -13.15 18.49 -12.30
N LYS A 69 -14.23 18.12 -11.61
CA LYS A 69 -15.25 19.06 -11.11
C LYS A 69 -14.98 19.62 -9.73
N GLY A 70 -13.87 19.25 -9.12
CA GLY A 70 -13.59 19.46 -7.71
C GLY A 70 -13.91 18.20 -6.91
N PHE A 71 -13.26 18.07 -5.76
CA PHE A 71 -13.45 16.90 -4.91
C PHE A 71 -13.21 17.20 -3.43
N THR A 72 -13.78 16.38 -2.60
CA THR A 72 -13.39 16.19 -1.20
C THR A 72 -13.10 14.72 -1.00
N ILE A 73 -11.87 14.40 -0.57
CA ILE A 73 -11.46 13.05 -0.23
C ILE A 73 -10.92 13.03 1.20
N GLY A 74 -11.18 11.96 1.92
CA GLY A 74 -10.67 11.84 3.28
C GLY A 74 -10.74 10.42 3.80
N ALA A 75 -9.99 10.20 4.86
CA ALA A 75 -9.94 8.94 5.58
C ALA A 75 -9.67 9.16 7.06
N THR A 76 -10.07 8.18 7.87
CA THR A 76 -9.57 8.03 9.23
C THR A 76 -8.50 6.95 9.20
N ILE A 77 -7.29 7.29 9.63
CA ILE A 77 -6.12 6.43 9.51
C ILE A 77 -5.48 6.14 10.87
N TRP A 78 -4.82 4.99 10.94
CA TRP A 78 -3.99 4.55 12.07
C TRP A 78 -2.63 4.15 11.52
N PRO A 79 -1.70 5.10 11.33
CA PRO A 79 -0.39 4.80 10.76
C PRO A 79 0.45 3.95 11.72
N THR A 80 1.07 2.91 11.20
CA THR A 80 1.95 2.00 11.95
C THR A 80 3.42 2.12 11.58
N ASN A 81 3.69 2.76 10.45
CA ASN A 81 5.04 3.09 10.00
C ASN A 81 4.97 4.38 9.19
N ILE A 82 5.51 5.44 9.74
CA ILE A 82 5.52 6.78 9.12
C ILE A 82 6.80 7.10 8.36
N ASP A 83 7.85 6.27 8.49
CA ASP A 83 9.16 6.52 7.89
C ASP A 83 9.20 6.22 6.38
N ILE A 84 8.16 5.58 5.85
CA ILE A 84 8.04 5.26 4.43
C ILE A 84 7.40 6.43 3.70
N ASN A 85 8.11 6.96 2.69
CA ASN A 85 7.59 8.00 1.82
C ASN A 85 6.42 7.49 0.96
N ASP A 86 5.50 8.41 0.66
CA ASP A 86 4.46 8.23 -0.36
C ASP A 86 3.59 6.98 -0.18
N GLN A 87 3.19 6.69 1.07
CA GLN A 87 2.20 5.66 1.33
C GLN A 87 0.82 6.16 0.87
N CYS A 88 0.33 5.58 -0.21
CA CYS A 88 -0.94 5.99 -0.81
C CYS A 88 -2.13 5.50 0.02
N ILE A 89 -3.01 6.42 0.42
CA ILE A 89 -4.25 6.15 1.14
C ILE A 89 -5.43 6.04 0.18
N ILE A 90 -5.61 7.04 -0.68
CA ILE A 90 -6.66 7.08 -1.70
C ILE A 90 -6.02 7.61 -2.97
N SER A 91 -6.28 6.96 -4.10
CA SER A 91 -5.81 7.41 -5.39
C SER A 91 -6.84 7.16 -6.49
N GLN A 92 -7.02 8.18 -7.31
CA GLN A 92 -7.62 8.09 -8.64
C GLN A 92 -6.66 8.75 -9.62
N PHE A 93 -5.53 8.09 -9.88
CA PHE A 93 -4.43 8.63 -10.66
C PHE A 93 -4.12 7.74 -11.85
N ASN A 94 -4.01 8.33 -13.02
CA ASN A 94 -3.60 7.67 -14.25
C ASN A 94 -2.14 8.03 -14.54
N SER A 95 -1.23 7.14 -14.16
CA SER A 95 0.20 7.34 -14.37
C SER A 95 0.65 7.39 -15.83
N ALA A 96 -0.16 6.88 -16.77
CA ALA A 96 0.16 6.95 -18.20
C ALA A 96 -0.07 8.36 -18.78
N HIS A 97 -0.89 9.18 -18.12
CA HIS A 97 -1.27 10.52 -18.56
C HIS A 97 -0.98 11.59 -17.52
N ASP A 98 -0.32 11.23 -16.40
CA ASP A 98 -0.06 12.12 -15.27
C ASP A 98 -1.29 12.96 -14.88
N ALA A 99 -2.44 12.30 -14.75
CA ALA A 99 -3.71 12.95 -14.48
C ALA A 99 -4.47 12.28 -13.34
N GLY A 100 -5.07 13.09 -12.49
CA GLY A 100 -5.90 12.61 -11.36
C GLY A 100 -5.50 13.22 -10.03
N MET A 101 -5.82 12.49 -8.95
CA MET A 101 -5.50 12.92 -7.59
C MET A 101 -5.06 11.73 -6.74
N ALA A 102 -4.23 11.99 -5.73
CA ALA A 102 -3.83 11.00 -4.75
C ALA A 102 -3.53 11.64 -3.39
N LEU A 103 -3.94 10.96 -2.32
CA LEU A 103 -3.70 11.34 -0.93
C LEU A 103 -2.68 10.37 -0.33
N PHE A 104 -1.62 10.92 0.25
CA PHE A 104 -0.50 10.16 0.78
C PHE A 104 -0.23 10.50 2.25
N VAL A 105 0.48 9.60 2.92
CA VAL A 105 1.17 9.86 4.18
C VAL A 105 2.65 9.48 4.08
N GLY A 106 3.45 10.15 4.87
CA GLY A 106 4.89 9.91 4.98
C GLY A 106 5.51 10.63 6.18
N PRO A 107 6.85 10.70 6.25
CA PRO A 107 7.58 11.28 7.37
C PRO A 107 7.19 12.73 7.68
N GLU A 108 6.85 13.51 6.66
CA GLU A 108 6.48 14.92 6.79
C GLU A 108 4.99 15.14 7.10
N GLY A 109 4.21 14.04 7.19
CA GLY A 109 2.77 14.08 7.41
C GLY A 109 1.96 13.76 6.17
N VAL A 110 0.80 14.41 6.03
CA VAL A 110 -0.15 14.17 4.93
C VAL A 110 0.19 15.03 3.73
N SER A 111 0.11 14.47 2.53
CA SER A 111 0.23 15.21 1.28
C SER A 111 -0.82 14.80 0.27
N VAL A 112 -1.20 15.72 -0.61
CA VAL A 112 -2.09 15.50 -1.74
C VAL A 112 -1.41 15.89 -3.03
N VAL A 113 -1.58 15.07 -4.06
CA VAL A 113 -1.15 15.35 -5.43
C VAL A 113 -2.38 15.51 -6.29
N VAL A 114 -2.38 16.54 -7.12
CA VAL A 114 -3.37 16.77 -8.17
C VAL A 114 -2.64 17.04 -9.48
N ALA A 115 -3.06 16.39 -10.54
CA ALA A 115 -2.45 16.51 -11.85
C ALA A 115 -3.50 16.54 -12.97
N ASP A 116 -3.24 17.33 -14.00
CA ASP A 116 -4.15 17.54 -15.14
C ASP A 116 -3.62 17.02 -16.48
N GLY A 117 -2.51 16.28 -16.44
CA GLY A 117 -1.83 15.75 -17.64
C GLY A 117 -0.73 16.68 -18.18
N GLN A 118 -0.61 17.89 -17.67
CA GLN A 118 0.44 18.86 -18.03
C GLN A 118 1.18 19.35 -16.77
N ASN A 119 0.43 19.59 -15.71
CA ASN A 119 0.95 20.12 -14.45
C ASN A 119 0.66 19.16 -13.32
N ILE A 120 1.62 19.01 -12.42
CA ILE A 120 1.48 18.25 -11.18
C ILE A 120 1.68 19.23 -10.03
N THR A 121 0.70 19.29 -9.15
CA THR A 121 0.75 20.10 -7.94
C THR A 121 0.72 19.19 -6.72
N ARG A 122 1.70 19.33 -5.83
CA ARG A 122 1.74 18.65 -4.53
C ARG A 122 1.60 19.69 -3.43
N LEU A 123 0.70 19.42 -2.50
CA LEU A 123 0.55 20.17 -1.26
C LEU A 123 0.77 19.23 -0.09
N SER A 124 1.65 19.61 0.83
CA SER A 124 2.00 18.83 2.02
C SER A 124 1.72 19.64 3.28
N ILE A 125 1.36 18.94 4.35
CA ILE A 125 1.39 19.50 5.70
C ILE A 125 2.76 19.14 6.27
N ASP A 126 3.56 20.15 6.56
CA ASP A 126 4.86 19.97 7.21
C ASP A 126 4.66 19.74 8.73
N ARG A 127 4.03 18.61 9.04
CA ARG A 127 3.74 18.19 10.41
C ARG A 127 3.66 16.66 10.47
N CYS A 128 4.66 16.04 11.10
CA CYS A 128 4.72 14.61 11.29
C CYS A 128 3.48 14.04 11.99
N LEU A 129 3.09 12.85 11.59
CA LEU A 129 2.13 12.02 12.33
C LEU A 129 2.87 11.25 13.43
N ALA A 130 2.16 10.91 14.51
CA ALA A 130 2.64 9.92 15.45
C ALA A 130 2.12 8.54 15.05
N GLU A 131 2.96 7.53 15.17
CA GLU A 131 2.54 6.15 14.97
C GLU A 131 1.52 5.70 16.02
N ARG A 132 0.65 4.78 15.60
CA ARG A 132 -0.35 4.13 16.45
C ARG A 132 -1.29 5.12 17.14
N ARG A 133 -1.69 6.16 16.36
CA ARG A 133 -2.71 7.12 16.75
C ARG A 133 -3.68 7.33 15.62
N TRP A 134 -4.94 7.58 15.95
CA TRP A 134 -5.97 7.89 14.97
C TRP A 134 -5.87 9.34 14.49
N TYR A 135 -6.00 9.52 13.18
CA TYR A 135 -6.08 10.82 12.55
C TYR A 135 -7.23 10.87 11.56
N HIS A 136 -7.92 11.99 11.53
CA HIS A 136 -8.73 12.38 10.39
C HIS A 136 -7.87 13.17 9.43
N ILE A 137 -7.83 12.74 8.18
CA ILE A 137 -7.10 13.42 7.10
C ILE A 137 -8.04 13.64 5.94
N TRP A 138 -7.98 14.80 5.30
CA TRP A 138 -8.73 15.08 4.08
C TRP A 138 -8.08 16.16 3.23
N ALA A 139 -8.40 16.10 1.93
CA ALA A 139 -8.04 17.11 0.94
C ALA A 139 -9.29 17.57 0.19
N ILE A 140 -9.32 18.85 -0.10
CA ILE A 140 -10.42 19.51 -0.80
C ILE A 140 -9.82 20.27 -1.99
N PHE A 141 -10.33 19.99 -3.18
CA PHE A 141 -10.06 20.81 -4.36
C PHE A 141 -11.34 21.52 -4.79
N ASP A 142 -11.33 22.83 -4.69
CA ASP A 142 -12.38 23.69 -5.21
C ASP A 142 -11.99 24.17 -6.62
N ARG A 143 -12.74 23.73 -7.60
CA ARG A 143 -12.47 24.08 -9.00
C ARG A 143 -12.74 25.54 -9.33
N GLU A 144 -13.76 26.13 -8.73
CA GLU A 144 -14.15 27.52 -9.03
C GLU A 144 -13.07 28.49 -8.57
N SER A 145 -12.64 28.37 -7.31
CA SER A 145 -11.57 29.18 -6.74
C SER A 145 -10.17 28.67 -7.08
N LYS A 146 -10.03 27.50 -7.73
CA LYS A 146 -8.77 26.78 -7.99
C LYS A 146 -7.93 26.59 -6.74
N LYS A 147 -8.58 26.40 -5.60
CA LYS A 147 -7.93 26.25 -4.30
C LYS A 147 -7.82 24.78 -3.91
N LEU A 148 -6.61 24.35 -3.59
CA LEU A 148 -6.33 23.05 -2.98
C LEU A 148 -6.08 23.28 -1.50
N SER A 149 -6.75 22.51 -0.65
CA SER A 149 -6.61 22.55 0.81
C SER A 149 -6.40 21.15 1.35
N ILE A 150 -5.62 21.02 2.40
CA ILE A 150 -5.32 19.75 3.05
C ILE A 150 -5.43 19.91 4.56
N TYR A 151 -5.89 18.86 5.24
CA TYR A 151 -6.15 18.89 6.67
C TYR A 151 -5.68 17.57 7.31
N GLN A 152 -5.17 17.73 8.52
CA GLN A 152 -4.69 16.63 9.37
C GLN A 152 -5.07 16.96 10.81
N THR A 153 -5.88 16.11 11.43
CA THR A 153 -6.33 16.32 12.80
C THR A 153 -6.22 15.00 13.58
N ALA A 154 -5.53 15.02 14.71
CA ALA A 154 -5.52 13.88 15.62
C ALA A 154 -6.92 13.66 16.21
N VAL A 155 -7.34 12.41 16.28
CA VAL A 155 -8.52 12.02 17.05
C VAL A 155 -8.12 11.96 18.52
N ILE A 156 -8.66 12.88 19.30
CA ILE A 156 -8.40 12.97 20.74
C ILE A 156 -9.48 12.17 21.46
N ASP A 157 -9.09 11.15 22.21
CA ASP A 157 -9.99 10.48 23.14
C ASP A 157 -9.83 11.06 24.57
N SER A 158 -10.71 10.63 25.47
CA SER A 158 -10.72 11.10 26.87
C SER A 158 -9.48 10.71 27.65
N PHE A 159 -8.65 9.80 27.13
CA PHE A 159 -7.41 9.34 27.76
C PHE A 159 -6.17 10.09 27.28
N ASP A 160 -6.29 10.91 26.23
CA ASP A 160 -5.18 11.67 25.64
C ASP A 160 -4.94 13.05 26.32
N LEU A 161 -5.26 13.18 27.62
CA LEU A 161 -5.18 14.45 28.35
C LEU A 161 -3.79 15.08 28.36
N ASP A 162 -2.74 14.30 28.23
CA ASP A 162 -1.33 14.73 28.24
C ASP A 162 -0.64 14.62 26.87
N SER A 163 -1.39 14.47 25.80
CA SER A 163 -0.82 14.33 24.46
C SER A 163 -0.10 15.61 24.00
N PRO A 164 1.15 15.53 23.53
CA PRO A 164 1.87 16.67 22.97
C PRO A 164 1.22 17.25 21.70
N LEU A 165 0.19 16.59 21.17
CA LEU A 165 -0.58 17.04 20.00
C LEU A 165 -1.64 18.10 20.33
N LYS A 166 -1.76 18.50 21.59
CA LYS A 166 -2.64 19.62 22.04
C LYS A 166 -2.07 21.01 21.86
N LYS A 167 -0.86 21.12 21.29
CA LYS A 167 -0.23 22.44 21.06
C LYS A 167 -0.32 22.86 19.62
#